data_9fbaefc4efaf42d067715771132a85a6
#
_entry.id   9fbaefc4efaf42d067715771132a85a6
#
_cell.length_a   1.000
_cell.length_b   1.000
_cell.length_c   1.000
_cell.angle_alpha   90.00
_cell.angle_beta   90.00
_cell.angle_gamma   90.00
#
_symmetry.space_group_name_H-M   'P 1'
#
loop_
_entity.id
_entity.type
_entity.pdbx_description
1 polymer ?
#
loop_
_entity_poly.entity_id
_entity_poly.type
_entity_poly.pdbx_seq_one_letter_code
_entity_poly.pdbx_strand_id
1 'polypeptide(L)'
;KYADIECTLAPAPPKDTKPREQWLGKLKDMDAFCHVVRAFEDPAVFHASGSVDPVRDIETMDLELAITDLTLVELRLDRIAEEQKKKHDPERAEETTLLQTLKPYLESGKPLREHPMQEAELKKIRSLQFLTLKGMVTALNCGESHFPDPQLLDAARAKILGPGHEVCALCAKLEAEITQIEDPGERAEFLEALGIEGPAIHVLTRLLYKALGYICFFTVGEDEVRAWTIRRGGTAVDAAAAIHSDLARGFIRAEVM
;
A
#
# COMPACT_ATOMS: atom_id res chain seq x y z
N LYS A 1 6.74 2.40 11.25
CA LYS A 1 8.15 2.17 10.90
C LYS A 1 8.24 2.14 9.38
N TYR A 2 9.05 3.01 8.79
CA TYR A 2 9.27 3.06 7.34
C TYR A 2 10.55 2.31 7.00
N ALA A 3 10.56 1.62 5.85
CA ALA A 3 11.74 1.04 5.25
C ALA A 3 11.83 1.52 3.80
N ASP A 4 12.99 2.01 3.41
CA ASP A 4 13.29 2.34 2.02
C ASP A 4 13.75 1.07 1.30
N ILE A 5 13.07 0.74 0.20
CA ILE A 5 13.34 -0.46 -0.58
C ILE A 5 13.56 -0.03 -2.03
N GLU A 6 14.82 0.02 -2.42
CA GLU A 6 15.16 0.22 -3.82
C GLU A 6 14.77 -1.01 -4.63
N CYS A 7 13.95 -0.80 -5.67
CA CYS A 7 13.56 -1.84 -6.60
C CYS A 7 13.82 -1.41 -8.06
N THR A 8 14.28 -2.36 -8.85
CA THR A 8 14.47 -2.17 -10.30
C THR A 8 13.45 -3.02 -11.04
N LEU A 9 12.52 -2.36 -11.74
CA LEU A 9 11.48 -2.99 -12.56
C LEU A 9 11.94 -3.29 -14.00
N ALA A 10 13.20 -3.04 -14.33
CA ALA A 10 13.73 -3.42 -15.63
C ALA A 10 13.71 -4.94 -15.79
N PRO A 11 13.40 -5.47 -16.98
CA PRO A 11 13.52 -6.88 -17.26
C PRO A 11 14.96 -7.31 -16.98
N ALA A 12 15.17 -8.00 -15.87
CA ALA A 12 16.47 -8.56 -15.56
C ALA A 12 16.86 -9.55 -16.65
N PRO A 13 18.11 -9.55 -17.12
CA PRO A 13 18.57 -10.61 -18.01
C PRO A 13 18.32 -11.96 -17.31
N PRO A 14 17.93 -13.02 -18.03
CA PRO A 14 17.41 -14.28 -17.48
C PRO A 14 18.37 -15.05 -16.55
N LYS A 15 19.55 -14.52 -16.28
CA LYS A 15 20.57 -15.13 -15.41
C LYS A 15 20.74 -14.48 -14.03
N ASP A 16 20.03 -13.38 -13.73
CA ASP A 16 20.22 -12.62 -12.48
C ASP A 16 18.87 -12.30 -11.79
N THR A 17 18.24 -13.34 -11.24
CA THR A 17 16.97 -13.22 -10.48
C THR A 17 17.20 -12.73 -9.04
N LYS A 18 18.43 -12.81 -8.51
CA LYS A 18 18.76 -12.51 -7.13
C LYS A 18 18.36 -11.11 -6.65
N PRO A 19 18.58 -10.02 -7.41
CA PRO A 19 18.16 -8.69 -6.97
C PRO A 19 16.63 -8.59 -6.81
N ARG A 20 15.87 -9.20 -7.72
CA ARG A 20 14.39 -9.22 -7.69
C ARG A 20 13.86 -9.98 -6.47
N GLU A 21 14.40 -11.15 -6.19
CA GLU A 21 14.00 -11.96 -5.03
C GLU A 21 14.29 -11.25 -3.70
N GLN A 22 15.35 -10.46 -3.62
CA GLN A 22 15.73 -9.74 -2.41
C GLN A 22 14.74 -8.63 -2.04
N TRP A 23 14.34 -7.78 -2.97
CA TRP A 23 13.39 -6.71 -2.64
C TRP A 23 11.97 -7.24 -2.45
N LEU A 24 11.52 -8.23 -3.23
CA LEU A 24 10.23 -8.91 -3.02
C LEU A 24 10.15 -9.57 -1.64
N GLY A 25 11.25 -10.17 -1.16
CA GLY A 25 11.32 -10.73 0.19
C GLY A 25 11.07 -9.67 1.27
N LYS A 26 11.68 -8.48 1.12
CA LYS A 26 11.48 -7.36 2.06
C LYS A 26 10.03 -6.85 2.06
N LEU A 27 9.34 -6.86 0.91
CA LEU A 27 7.95 -6.42 0.81
C LEU A 27 6.99 -7.31 1.62
N LYS A 28 7.29 -8.58 1.80
CA LYS A 28 6.42 -9.49 2.57
C LYS A 28 6.24 -9.05 4.03
N ASP A 29 7.25 -8.45 4.61
CA ASP A 29 7.23 -7.99 6.00
C ASP A 29 6.55 -6.63 6.21
N MET A 30 6.20 -5.95 5.13
CA MET A 30 5.54 -4.63 5.19
C MET A 30 4.02 -4.78 5.21
N ASP A 31 3.33 -3.87 5.92
CA ASP A 31 1.86 -3.84 5.99
C ASP A 31 1.23 -3.12 4.79
N ALA A 32 1.93 -2.14 4.23
CA ALA A 32 1.53 -1.36 3.05
C ALA A 32 2.75 -0.86 2.29
N PHE A 33 2.53 -0.43 1.05
CA PHE A 33 3.57 0.10 0.17
C PHE A 33 3.33 1.57 -0.18
N CYS A 34 4.41 2.32 -0.31
CA CYS A 34 4.42 3.60 -1.00
C CYS A 34 5.26 3.43 -2.28
N HIS A 35 4.60 3.32 -3.43
CA HIS A 35 5.24 3.23 -4.73
C HIS A 35 5.53 4.64 -5.26
N VAL A 36 6.78 5.06 -5.17
CA VAL A 36 7.23 6.35 -5.71
C VAL A 36 7.50 6.21 -7.21
N VAL A 37 6.70 6.91 -8.01
CA VAL A 37 6.77 6.85 -9.47
C VAL A 37 7.33 8.17 -10.00
N ARG A 38 8.35 8.08 -10.85
CA ARG A 38 8.96 9.24 -11.48
C ARG A 38 8.03 9.83 -12.54
N ALA A 39 7.74 11.11 -12.41
CA ALA A 39 6.88 11.87 -13.32
C ALA A 39 7.54 13.19 -13.77
N PHE A 40 8.88 13.19 -13.93
CA PHE A 40 9.64 14.33 -14.41
C PHE A 40 10.77 13.89 -15.34
N GLU A 41 11.09 14.71 -16.32
CA GLU A 41 12.23 14.50 -17.20
C GLU A 41 13.50 15.13 -16.62
N ASP A 42 14.57 14.35 -16.56
CA ASP A 42 15.92 14.82 -16.22
C ASP A 42 16.95 13.93 -16.95
N PRO A 43 17.69 14.48 -17.93
CA PRO A 43 18.71 13.72 -18.67
C PRO A 43 19.84 13.18 -17.79
N ALA A 44 20.09 13.79 -16.62
CA ALA A 44 21.13 13.35 -15.70
C ALA A 44 20.71 12.14 -14.87
N VAL A 45 19.41 11.83 -14.80
CA VAL A 45 18.87 10.72 -14.03
C VAL A 45 18.45 9.59 -14.97
N PHE A 46 19.11 8.45 -14.86
CA PHE A 46 18.78 7.27 -15.66
C PHE A 46 17.38 6.73 -15.32
N HIS A 47 16.65 6.29 -16.35
CA HIS A 47 15.38 5.57 -16.19
C HIS A 47 15.52 4.16 -16.74
N ALA A 48 15.17 3.15 -15.93
CA ALA A 48 15.35 1.74 -16.28
C ALA A 48 14.65 1.33 -17.58
N SER A 49 13.47 1.91 -17.87
CA SER A 49 12.70 1.66 -19.10
C SER A 49 13.08 2.58 -20.27
N GLY A 50 14.11 3.43 -20.13
CA GLY A 50 14.61 4.32 -21.18
C GLY A 50 13.76 5.58 -21.42
N SER A 51 12.58 5.69 -20.84
CA SER A 51 11.68 6.86 -20.94
C SER A 51 10.83 7.00 -19.68
N VAL A 52 10.44 8.22 -19.35
CA VAL A 52 9.50 8.49 -18.26
C VAL A 52 8.07 8.27 -18.74
N ASP A 53 7.36 7.33 -18.12
CA ASP A 53 5.96 7.05 -18.36
C ASP A 53 5.34 6.54 -17.05
N PRO A 54 4.76 7.44 -16.23
CA PRO A 54 4.24 7.07 -14.91
C PRO A 54 3.13 6.03 -14.94
N VAL A 55 2.28 6.07 -15.99
CA VAL A 55 1.16 5.13 -16.12
C VAL A 55 1.67 3.72 -16.40
N ARG A 56 2.60 3.58 -17.34
CA ARG A 56 3.28 2.32 -17.62
C ARG A 56 3.97 1.76 -16.37
N ASP A 57 4.64 2.61 -15.61
CA ASP A 57 5.42 2.18 -14.45
C ASP A 57 4.52 1.72 -13.28
N ILE A 58 3.33 2.33 -13.13
CA ILE A 58 2.27 1.84 -12.22
C ILE A 58 1.80 0.43 -12.65
N GLU A 59 1.43 0.27 -13.92
CA GLU A 59 0.97 -1.01 -14.46
C GLU A 59 2.05 -2.10 -14.35
N THR A 60 3.30 -1.75 -14.58
CA THR A 60 4.44 -2.67 -14.46
C THR A 60 4.61 -3.16 -13.03
N MET A 61 4.49 -2.28 -12.03
CA MET A 61 4.55 -2.67 -10.61
C MET A 61 3.41 -3.62 -10.24
N ASP A 62 2.18 -3.30 -10.60
CA ASP A 62 1.04 -4.17 -10.29
C ASP A 62 1.17 -5.54 -10.95
N LEU A 63 1.65 -5.60 -12.18
CA LEU A 63 1.93 -6.87 -12.88
C LEU A 63 3.02 -7.69 -12.17
N GLU A 64 4.12 -7.06 -11.75
CA GLU A 64 5.20 -7.73 -11.01
C GLU A 64 4.72 -8.33 -9.69
N LEU A 65 3.88 -7.61 -8.96
CA LEU A 65 3.29 -8.11 -7.73
C LEU A 65 2.31 -9.27 -8.01
N ALA A 66 1.50 -9.16 -9.07
CA ALA A 66 0.56 -10.21 -9.47
C ALA A 66 1.29 -11.51 -9.89
N ILE A 67 2.37 -11.41 -10.68
CA ILE A 67 3.19 -12.57 -11.07
C ILE A 67 3.82 -13.25 -9.84
N THR A 68 4.25 -12.43 -8.86
CA THR A 68 4.83 -12.96 -7.62
C THR A 68 3.80 -13.74 -6.80
N ASP A 69 2.59 -13.18 -6.67
CA ASP A 69 1.50 -13.84 -5.96
C ASP A 69 0.99 -15.08 -6.72
N LEU A 70 0.95 -15.04 -8.06
CA LEU A 70 0.61 -16.19 -8.89
C LEU A 70 1.58 -17.36 -8.66
N THR A 71 2.87 -17.06 -8.65
CA THR A 71 3.91 -18.08 -8.36
C THR A 71 3.70 -18.69 -6.97
N LEU A 72 3.34 -17.88 -5.99
CA LEU A 72 3.05 -18.36 -4.63
C LEU A 72 1.80 -19.25 -4.60
N VAL A 73 0.75 -18.88 -5.34
CA VAL A 73 -0.47 -19.71 -5.49
C VAL A 73 -0.14 -21.07 -6.09
N GLU A 74 0.64 -21.11 -7.18
CA GLU A 74 1.03 -22.35 -7.83
C GLU A 74 1.83 -23.28 -6.91
N LEU A 75 2.86 -22.75 -6.27
CA LEU A 75 3.66 -23.50 -5.30
C LEU A 75 2.81 -24.02 -4.13
N ARG A 76 1.83 -23.24 -3.69
CA ARG A 76 0.94 -23.64 -2.59
C ARG A 76 -0.02 -24.75 -3.02
N LEU A 77 -0.61 -24.65 -4.21
CA LEU A 77 -1.47 -25.70 -4.78
C LEU A 77 -0.72 -27.03 -4.94
N ASP A 78 0.50 -27.00 -5.46
CA ASP A 78 1.34 -28.19 -5.60
C ASP A 78 1.63 -28.83 -4.23
N ARG A 79 1.97 -28.03 -3.24
CA ARG A 79 2.21 -28.51 -1.88
C ARG A 79 0.96 -29.15 -1.27
N ILE A 80 -0.21 -28.51 -1.40
CA ILE A 80 -1.47 -29.08 -0.89
C ILE A 80 -1.77 -30.42 -1.60
N ALA A 81 -1.57 -30.50 -2.91
CA ALA A 81 -1.78 -31.74 -3.65
C ALA A 81 -0.90 -32.89 -3.12
N GLU A 82 0.36 -32.63 -2.79
CA GLU A 82 1.24 -33.64 -2.18
C GLU A 82 0.83 -33.99 -0.73
N GLU A 83 0.40 -33.03 0.05
CA GLU A 83 -0.09 -33.24 1.42
C GLU A 83 -1.37 -34.09 1.42
N GLN A 84 -2.32 -33.83 0.52
CA GLN A 84 -3.59 -34.55 0.40
C GLN A 84 -3.44 -36.00 -0.05
N LYS A 85 -2.37 -36.37 -0.80
CA LYS A 85 -2.05 -37.77 -1.11
C LYS A 85 -1.80 -38.61 0.15
N LYS A 86 -1.35 -37.95 1.23
CA LYS A 86 -0.99 -38.68 2.48
C LYS A 86 -2.15 -38.67 3.50
N LYS A 87 -2.92 -37.58 3.57
CA LYS A 87 -4.03 -37.42 4.48
C LYS A 87 -5.06 -36.46 3.91
N HIS A 88 -6.32 -36.93 3.85
CA HIS A 88 -7.43 -36.06 3.46
C HIS A 88 -7.72 -35.05 4.57
N ASP A 89 -7.69 -33.74 4.23
CA ASP A 89 -7.94 -32.63 5.13
C ASP A 89 -8.98 -31.69 4.46
N PRO A 90 -10.20 -31.56 5.05
CA PRO A 90 -11.24 -30.70 4.49
C PRO A 90 -10.85 -29.22 4.42
N GLU A 91 -10.09 -28.71 5.39
CA GLU A 91 -9.63 -27.32 5.36
C GLU A 91 -8.72 -27.05 4.16
N ARG A 92 -7.88 -28.04 3.80
CA ARG A 92 -7.03 -27.97 2.59
C ARG A 92 -7.85 -28.01 1.30
N ALA A 93 -8.97 -28.73 1.29
CA ALA A 93 -9.85 -28.75 0.12
C ALA A 93 -10.50 -27.37 -0.11
N GLU A 94 -10.93 -26.68 0.96
CA GLU A 94 -11.49 -25.34 0.87
C GLU A 94 -10.42 -24.31 0.47
N GLU A 95 -9.20 -24.40 1.02
CA GLU A 95 -8.06 -23.56 0.62
C GLU A 95 -7.76 -23.76 -0.87
N THR A 96 -7.73 -25.02 -1.34
CA THR A 96 -7.50 -25.34 -2.76
C THR A 96 -8.54 -24.69 -3.66
N THR A 97 -9.82 -24.80 -3.32
CA THR A 97 -10.91 -24.19 -4.10
C THR A 97 -10.74 -22.67 -4.19
N LEU A 98 -10.43 -22.01 -3.08
CA LEU A 98 -10.18 -20.58 -3.06
C LEU A 98 -8.98 -20.20 -3.95
N LEU A 99 -7.85 -20.87 -3.80
CA LEU A 99 -6.65 -20.60 -4.59
C LEU A 99 -6.88 -20.82 -6.09
N GLN A 100 -7.66 -21.86 -6.48
CA GLN A 100 -8.06 -22.09 -7.85
C GLN A 100 -8.95 -20.98 -8.42
N THR A 101 -9.74 -20.31 -7.59
CA THR A 101 -10.52 -19.14 -7.99
C THR A 101 -9.64 -17.90 -8.17
N LEU A 102 -8.63 -17.72 -7.30
CA LEU A 102 -7.72 -16.56 -7.35
C LEU A 102 -6.71 -16.66 -8.49
N LYS A 103 -6.31 -17.88 -8.89
CA LYS A 103 -5.29 -18.13 -9.93
C LYS A 103 -5.61 -17.41 -11.25
N PRO A 104 -6.75 -17.65 -11.94
CA PRO A 104 -7.06 -17.00 -13.22
C PRO A 104 -7.19 -15.47 -13.09
N TYR A 105 -7.54 -14.98 -11.91
CA TYR A 105 -7.58 -13.53 -11.65
C TYR A 105 -6.17 -12.94 -11.69
N LEU A 106 -5.22 -13.55 -10.99
CA LEU A 106 -3.81 -13.16 -11.02
C LEU A 106 -3.17 -13.36 -12.41
N GLU A 107 -3.53 -14.42 -13.14
CA GLU A 107 -3.10 -14.65 -14.52
C GLU A 107 -3.54 -13.51 -15.46
N SER A 108 -4.65 -12.86 -15.16
CA SER A 108 -5.08 -11.64 -15.90
C SER A 108 -4.29 -10.37 -15.55
N GLY A 109 -3.30 -10.45 -14.66
CA GLY A 109 -2.46 -9.33 -14.22
C GLY A 109 -3.12 -8.42 -13.21
N LYS A 110 -4.27 -8.80 -12.64
CA LYS A 110 -5.03 -7.95 -11.69
C LYS A 110 -4.63 -8.23 -10.25
N PRO A 111 -4.51 -7.20 -9.42
CA PRO A 111 -4.19 -7.34 -8.01
C PRO A 111 -5.39 -7.89 -7.21
N LEU A 112 -5.13 -8.78 -6.25
CA LEU A 112 -6.18 -9.42 -5.44
C LEU A 112 -7.00 -8.44 -4.58
N ARG A 113 -6.50 -7.23 -4.31
CA ARG A 113 -7.27 -6.17 -3.62
C ARG A 113 -8.53 -5.75 -4.37
N GLU A 114 -8.61 -6.01 -5.68
CA GLU A 114 -9.79 -5.74 -6.50
C GLU A 114 -10.79 -6.91 -6.49
N HIS A 115 -10.34 -8.09 -6.10
CA HIS A 115 -11.20 -9.27 -6.07
C HIS A 115 -12.08 -9.25 -4.80
N PRO A 116 -13.41 -9.28 -4.94
CA PRO A 116 -14.28 -9.31 -3.76
C PRO A 116 -14.10 -10.62 -3.00
N MET A 117 -13.62 -10.52 -1.76
CA MET A 117 -13.43 -11.65 -0.85
C MET A 117 -14.13 -11.42 0.47
N GLN A 118 -14.67 -12.49 1.03
CA GLN A 118 -15.25 -12.47 2.36
C GLN A 118 -14.14 -12.54 3.43
N GLU A 119 -14.45 -12.07 4.64
CA GLU A 119 -13.48 -12.09 5.74
C GLU A 119 -12.99 -13.52 6.07
N ALA A 120 -13.86 -14.53 5.94
CA ALA A 120 -13.50 -15.92 6.12
C ALA A 120 -12.47 -16.41 5.11
N GLU A 121 -12.57 -15.98 3.84
CA GLU A 121 -11.61 -16.29 2.77
C GLU A 121 -10.26 -15.61 3.03
N LEU A 122 -10.28 -14.33 3.39
CA LEU A 122 -9.07 -13.58 3.76
C LEU A 122 -8.33 -14.23 4.94
N LYS A 123 -9.05 -14.74 5.94
CA LYS A 123 -8.44 -15.47 7.06
C LYS A 123 -7.72 -16.74 6.62
N LYS A 124 -8.26 -17.50 5.66
CA LYS A 124 -7.65 -18.74 5.13
C LYS A 124 -6.32 -18.50 4.42
N ILE A 125 -6.21 -17.42 3.67
CA ILE A 125 -5.01 -17.08 2.89
C ILE A 125 -4.06 -16.11 3.57
N ARG A 126 -4.38 -15.65 4.79
CA ARG A 126 -3.60 -14.65 5.53
C ARG A 126 -2.14 -15.04 5.71
N SER A 127 -1.86 -16.33 5.93
CA SER A 127 -0.50 -16.85 6.11
C SER A 127 0.36 -16.77 4.85
N LEU A 128 -0.25 -16.66 3.67
CA LEU A 128 0.45 -16.54 2.39
C LEU A 128 1.01 -15.13 2.15
N GLN A 129 0.50 -14.12 2.87
CA GLN A 129 0.98 -12.74 2.81
C GLN A 129 1.06 -12.18 1.37
N PHE A 130 0.01 -12.39 0.59
CA PHE A 130 -0.07 -11.90 -0.79
C PHE A 130 0.24 -10.41 -0.86
N LEU A 131 1.14 -10.05 -1.77
CA LEU A 131 1.59 -8.67 -1.95
C LEU A 131 0.49 -7.80 -2.55
N THR A 132 -0.29 -8.35 -3.46
CA THR A 132 -1.39 -7.64 -4.13
C THR A 132 -2.61 -7.41 -3.23
N LEU A 133 -2.67 -8.02 -2.03
CA LEU A 133 -3.68 -7.72 -1.00
C LEU A 133 -3.29 -6.55 -0.08
N LYS A 134 -2.01 -6.17 -0.07
CA LYS A 134 -1.53 -5.10 0.82
C LYS A 134 -1.97 -3.74 0.31
N GLY A 135 -2.19 -2.82 1.25
CA GLY A 135 -2.49 -1.43 0.92
C GLY A 135 -1.35 -0.78 0.15
N MET A 136 -1.69 0.10 -0.81
CA MET A 136 -0.71 0.81 -1.61
C MET A 136 -1.05 2.29 -1.74
N VAL A 137 -0.03 3.13 -1.70
CA VAL A 137 -0.10 4.53 -2.12
C VAL A 137 0.87 4.72 -3.28
N THR A 138 0.37 5.17 -4.43
CA THR A 138 1.21 5.60 -5.54
C THR A 138 1.48 7.09 -5.38
N ALA A 139 2.76 7.44 -5.22
CA ALA A 139 3.22 8.82 -5.10
C ALA A 139 3.90 9.24 -6.42
N LEU A 140 3.23 10.06 -7.22
CA LEU A 140 3.78 10.61 -8.44
C LEU A 140 4.75 11.74 -8.08
N ASN A 141 6.05 11.50 -8.27
CA ASN A 141 7.08 12.52 -8.06
C ASN A 141 7.22 13.37 -9.31
N CYS A 142 6.61 14.56 -9.31
CA CYS A 142 6.55 15.51 -10.41
C CYS A 142 7.74 16.47 -10.39
N GLY A 143 8.05 17.07 -11.52
CA GLY A 143 8.98 18.20 -11.62
C GLY A 143 8.31 19.50 -11.19
N GLU A 144 9.11 20.48 -10.75
CA GLU A 144 8.62 21.79 -10.27
C GLU A 144 7.75 22.54 -11.28
N SER A 145 8.13 22.48 -12.56
CA SER A 145 7.44 23.20 -13.65
C SER A 145 6.05 22.62 -13.98
N HIS A 146 5.75 21.41 -13.54
CA HIS A 146 4.51 20.67 -13.85
C HIS A 146 3.80 20.22 -12.58
N PHE A 147 4.07 20.83 -11.45
CA PHE A 147 3.44 20.51 -10.18
C PHE A 147 2.55 21.66 -9.69
N PRO A 148 1.28 21.39 -9.28
CA PRO A 148 0.58 20.11 -9.39
C PRO A 148 0.13 19.81 -10.84
N ASP A 149 0.15 18.52 -11.25
CA ASP A 149 -0.34 18.07 -12.55
C ASP A 149 -1.66 17.28 -12.39
N PRO A 150 -2.83 17.93 -12.52
CA PRO A 150 -4.13 17.28 -12.39
C PRO A 150 -4.39 16.23 -13.47
N GLN A 151 -3.91 16.43 -14.70
CA GLN A 151 -4.17 15.50 -15.81
C GLN A 151 -3.45 14.17 -15.58
N LEU A 152 -2.18 14.24 -15.16
CA LEU A 152 -1.42 13.05 -14.80
C LEU A 152 -2.03 12.33 -13.60
N LEU A 153 -2.46 13.07 -12.59
CA LEU A 153 -3.10 12.51 -11.41
C LEU A 153 -4.41 11.78 -11.77
N ASP A 154 -5.22 12.33 -12.65
CA ASP A 154 -6.45 11.70 -13.13
C ASP A 154 -6.16 10.47 -14.00
N ALA A 155 -5.15 10.52 -14.86
CA ALA A 155 -4.71 9.38 -15.64
C ALA A 155 -4.23 8.23 -14.74
N ALA A 156 -3.46 8.53 -13.70
CA ALA A 156 -3.03 7.55 -12.71
C ALA A 156 -4.22 6.98 -11.92
N ARG A 157 -5.17 7.82 -11.48
CA ARG A 157 -6.39 7.38 -10.80
C ARG A 157 -7.23 6.43 -11.64
N ALA A 158 -7.31 6.65 -12.94
CA ALA A 158 -8.05 5.78 -13.86
C ALA A 158 -7.45 4.37 -13.97
N LYS A 159 -6.16 4.20 -13.64
CA LYS A 159 -5.44 2.90 -13.63
C LYS A 159 -5.44 2.24 -12.27
N ILE A 160 -5.65 3.00 -11.21
CA ILE A 160 -5.68 2.51 -9.84
C ILE A 160 -7.09 2.02 -9.54
N LEU A 161 -7.22 0.70 -9.48
CA LEU A 161 -8.48 0.01 -9.28
C LEU A 161 -8.53 -0.62 -7.88
N GLY A 162 -9.73 -0.62 -7.29
CA GLY A 162 -10.01 -1.34 -6.07
C GLY A 162 -9.70 -0.61 -4.75
N PRO A 163 -10.21 -1.16 -3.65
CA PRO A 163 -10.00 -0.61 -2.31
C PRO A 163 -8.55 -0.78 -1.85
N GLY A 164 -8.08 0.15 -1.02
CA GLY A 164 -6.74 0.06 -0.44
C GLY A 164 -5.61 0.50 -1.37
N HIS A 165 -5.91 1.08 -2.53
CA HIS A 165 -4.93 1.72 -3.39
C HIS A 165 -5.27 3.21 -3.55
N GLU A 166 -4.37 4.07 -3.11
CA GLU A 166 -4.51 5.52 -3.15
C GLU A 166 -3.43 6.13 -4.05
N VAL A 167 -3.66 7.36 -4.53
CA VAL A 167 -2.68 8.08 -5.34
C VAL A 167 -2.59 9.53 -4.92
N CYS A 168 -1.38 10.06 -4.94
CA CYS A 168 -1.10 11.49 -4.80
C CYS A 168 0.01 11.92 -5.75
N ALA A 169 0.09 13.22 -5.99
CA ALA A 169 1.24 13.86 -6.62
C ALA A 169 2.00 14.63 -5.55
N LEU A 170 3.32 14.68 -5.70
CA LEU A 170 4.23 15.49 -4.90
C LEU A 170 5.40 15.94 -5.77
N CYS A 171 6.14 16.94 -5.32
CA CYS A 171 7.43 17.31 -5.89
C CYS A 171 8.49 17.17 -4.79
N ALA A 172 9.27 16.09 -4.85
CA ALA A 172 10.26 15.79 -3.82
C ALA A 172 11.33 16.88 -3.68
N LYS A 173 11.64 17.61 -4.77
CA LYS A 173 12.57 18.73 -4.74
C LYS A 173 12.01 19.90 -3.94
N LEU A 174 10.76 20.32 -4.19
CA LEU A 174 10.09 21.35 -3.41
C LEU A 174 9.93 20.94 -1.93
N GLU A 175 9.61 19.67 -1.68
CA GLU A 175 9.53 19.15 -0.29
C GLU A 175 10.88 19.25 0.43
N ALA A 176 11.98 18.97 -0.26
CA ALA A 176 13.33 19.13 0.30
C ALA A 176 13.64 20.61 0.61
N GLU A 177 13.23 21.53 -0.24
CA GLU A 177 13.40 22.98 -0.01
C GLU A 177 12.52 23.47 1.17
N ILE A 178 11.26 23.04 1.22
CA ILE A 178 10.33 23.36 2.32
C ILE A 178 10.88 22.91 3.68
N THR A 179 11.56 21.76 3.73
CA THR A 179 12.15 21.27 4.98
C THR A 179 13.34 22.08 5.46
N GLN A 180 13.98 22.88 4.59
CA GLN A 180 15.09 23.78 4.97
C GLN A 180 14.59 25.10 5.59
N ILE A 181 13.32 25.44 5.41
CA ILE A 181 12.74 26.65 6.00
C ILE A 181 12.45 26.39 7.48
N GLU A 182 13.23 27.03 8.35
CA GLU A 182 13.11 26.84 9.81
C GLU A 182 11.89 27.58 10.39
N ASP A 183 11.62 28.80 9.89
CA ASP A 183 10.51 29.60 10.40
C ASP A 183 9.15 29.05 9.91
N PRO A 184 8.22 28.74 10.83
CA PRO A 184 6.91 28.21 10.46
C PRO A 184 6.04 29.17 9.63
N GLY A 185 6.21 30.50 9.83
CA GLY A 185 5.47 31.52 9.09
C GLY A 185 5.94 31.60 7.65
N GLU A 186 7.26 31.69 7.43
CA GLU A 186 7.85 31.67 6.08
C GLU A 186 7.51 30.38 5.35
N ARG A 187 7.52 29.25 6.05
CA ARG A 187 7.11 27.96 5.47
C ARG A 187 5.66 27.95 5.02
N ALA A 188 4.76 28.52 5.81
CA ALA A 188 3.34 28.62 5.47
C ALA A 188 3.11 29.53 4.24
N GLU A 189 3.77 30.68 4.19
CA GLU A 189 3.72 31.59 3.04
C GLU A 189 4.26 30.95 1.77
N PHE A 190 5.35 30.18 1.89
CA PHE A 190 5.94 29.45 0.75
C PHE A 190 4.99 28.36 0.21
N LEU A 191 4.37 27.59 1.09
CA LEU A 191 3.37 26.58 0.70
C LEU A 191 2.16 27.22 0.02
N GLU A 192 1.66 28.34 0.57
CA GLU A 192 0.53 29.09 0.00
C GLU A 192 0.87 29.63 -1.40
N ALA A 193 2.06 30.20 -1.57
CA ALA A 193 2.53 30.71 -2.87
C ALA A 193 2.61 29.62 -3.95
N LEU A 194 2.87 28.37 -3.56
CA LEU A 194 2.90 27.20 -4.45
C LEU A 194 1.52 26.55 -4.63
N GLY A 195 0.48 26.98 -3.90
CA GLY A 195 -0.84 26.37 -3.90
C GLY A 195 -0.84 24.96 -3.28
N ILE A 196 0.07 24.69 -2.34
CA ILE A 196 0.21 23.41 -1.64
C ILE A 196 -0.43 23.51 -0.26
N GLU A 197 -1.40 22.63 0.05
CA GLU A 197 -2.13 22.66 1.34
C GLU A 197 -1.25 22.32 2.55
N GLY A 198 -0.11 21.67 2.36
CA GLY A 198 0.81 21.30 3.42
C GLY A 198 1.88 20.30 2.97
N PRO A 199 2.84 19.98 3.83
CA PRO A 199 3.92 19.05 3.51
C PRO A 199 3.41 17.70 3.04
N ALA A 200 4.05 17.12 2.01
CA ALA A 200 3.67 15.83 1.41
C ALA A 200 3.63 14.69 2.43
N ILE A 201 4.44 14.75 3.49
CA ILE A 201 4.43 13.73 4.55
C ILE A 201 3.06 13.60 5.23
N HIS A 202 2.32 14.69 5.39
CA HIS A 202 0.98 14.67 5.96
C HIS A 202 -0.02 13.99 5.01
N VAL A 203 0.08 14.29 3.71
CA VAL A 203 -0.76 13.68 2.67
C VAL A 203 -0.46 12.18 2.59
N LEU A 204 0.81 11.80 2.50
CA LEU A 204 1.26 10.41 2.44
C LEU A 204 0.82 9.61 3.67
N THR A 205 0.99 10.18 4.87
CA THR A 205 0.56 9.53 6.11
C THR A 205 -0.94 9.26 6.10
N ARG A 206 -1.75 10.26 5.75
CA ARG A 206 -3.22 10.12 5.66
C ARG A 206 -3.63 9.05 4.66
N LEU A 207 -2.99 9.03 3.48
CA LEU A 207 -3.27 8.05 2.43
C LEU A 207 -2.83 6.63 2.83
N LEU A 208 -1.70 6.48 3.50
CA LEU A 208 -1.25 5.18 4.04
C LEU A 208 -2.21 4.64 5.09
N TYR A 209 -2.69 5.48 6.02
CA TYR A 209 -3.73 5.08 6.97
C TYR A 209 -5.01 4.63 6.25
N LYS A 210 -5.43 5.36 5.21
CA LYS A 210 -6.58 5.01 4.40
C LYS A 210 -6.38 3.69 3.66
N ALA A 211 -5.21 3.48 3.03
CA ALA A 211 -4.85 2.25 2.32
C ALA A 211 -4.78 1.03 3.25
N LEU A 212 -4.33 1.22 4.50
CA LEU A 212 -4.33 0.20 5.55
C LEU A 212 -5.73 -0.06 6.14
N GLY A 213 -6.72 0.74 5.78
CA GLY A 213 -8.06 0.66 6.35
C GLY A 213 -8.12 1.07 7.81
N TYR A 214 -7.25 1.98 8.25
CA TYR A 214 -7.26 2.52 9.60
C TYR A 214 -8.04 3.84 9.68
N ILE A 215 -8.60 4.08 10.87
CA ILE A 215 -9.15 5.36 11.30
C ILE A 215 -8.56 5.74 12.65
N CYS A 216 -8.46 7.03 12.91
CA CYS A 216 -8.04 7.55 14.19
C CYS A 216 -9.25 8.12 14.95
N PHE A 217 -9.25 7.96 16.27
CA PHE A 217 -10.14 8.64 17.17
C PHE A 217 -9.34 9.24 18.33
N PHE A 218 -9.92 10.20 19.03
CA PHE A 218 -9.25 10.85 20.15
C PHE A 218 -9.97 10.52 21.46
N THR A 219 -9.20 10.33 22.51
CA THR A 219 -9.72 10.44 23.89
C THR A 219 -9.32 11.79 24.44
N VAL A 220 -10.28 12.44 25.11
CA VAL A 220 -10.08 13.73 25.75
C VAL A 220 -10.28 13.54 27.25
N GLY A 221 -9.22 13.76 28.03
CA GLY A 221 -9.24 13.83 29.49
C GLY A 221 -8.97 15.24 29.96
N GLU A 222 -8.98 15.48 31.26
CA GLU A 222 -8.68 16.80 31.84
C GLU A 222 -7.26 17.24 31.54
N ASP A 223 -6.30 16.30 31.52
CA ASP A 223 -4.87 16.57 31.40
C ASP A 223 -4.27 16.13 30.05
N GLU A 224 -4.97 15.31 29.27
CA GLU A 224 -4.40 14.70 28.06
C GLU A 224 -5.43 14.51 26.96
N VAL A 225 -5.01 14.85 25.73
CA VAL A 225 -5.69 14.46 24.48
C VAL A 225 -4.80 13.45 23.76
N ARG A 226 -5.31 12.24 23.52
CA ARG A 226 -4.53 11.18 22.90
C ARG A 226 -5.23 10.59 21.68
N ALA A 227 -4.47 10.41 20.59
CA ALA A 227 -4.93 9.76 19.37
C ALA A 227 -4.75 8.22 19.47
N TRP A 228 -5.75 7.52 19.01
CA TRP A 228 -5.77 6.06 18.93
C TRP A 228 -6.14 5.61 17.54
N THR A 229 -5.64 4.44 17.14
CA THR A 229 -5.87 3.91 15.79
C THR A 229 -6.62 2.58 15.89
N ILE A 230 -7.68 2.44 15.09
CA ILE A 230 -8.43 1.20 14.92
C ILE A 230 -8.68 0.92 13.44
N ARG A 231 -9.05 -0.30 13.10
CA ARG A 231 -9.50 -0.62 11.75
C ARG A 231 -10.85 0.05 11.45
N ARG A 232 -11.03 0.51 10.22
CA ARG A 232 -12.31 1.03 9.73
C ARG A 232 -13.38 -0.07 9.84
N GLY A 233 -14.55 0.27 10.37
CA GLY A 233 -15.61 -0.69 10.67
C GLY A 233 -15.45 -1.43 12.00
N GLY A 234 -14.38 -1.15 12.76
CA GLY A 234 -14.22 -1.62 14.13
C GLY A 234 -15.33 -1.11 15.05
N THR A 235 -15.65 -1.87 16.06
CA THR A 235 -16.69 -1.57 17.05
C THR A 235 -16.17 -0.63 18.15
N ALA A 236 -17.09 -0.06 18.95
CA ALA A 236 -16.71 0.70 20.14
C ALA A 236 -15.93 -0.15 21.17
N VAL A 237 -16.15 -1.47 21.20
CA VAL A 237 -15.37 -2.40 22.02
C VAL A 237 -13.93 -2.52 21.52
N ASP A 238 -13.73 -2.55 20.17
CA ASP A 238 -12.39 -2.55 19.58
C ASP A 238 -11.66 -1.24 19.88
N ALA A 239 -12.37 -0.10 19.86
CA ALA A 239 -11.82 1.18 20.26
C ALA A 239 -11.40 1.18 21.74
N ALA A 240 -12.23 0.64 22.62
CA ALA A 240 -11.90 0.47 24.05
C ALA A 240 -10.68 -0.45 24.23
N ALA A 241 -10.58 -1.54 23.45
CA ALA A 241 -9.43 -2.45 23.47
C ALA A 241 -8.14 -1.79 23.03
N ALA A 242 -8.21 -0.87 22.06
CA ALA A 242 -7.05 -0.12 21.60
C ALA A 242 -6.49 0.81 22.71
N ILE A 243 -7.35 1.31 23.60
CA ILE A 243 -6.93 2.13 24.75
C ILE A 243 -6.34 1.23 25.85
N HIS A 244 -7.12 0.24 26.30
CA HIS A 244 -6.69 -0.73 27.30
C HIS A 244 -7.61 -1.97 27.29
N SER A 245 -7.03 -3.15 27.50
CA SER A 245 -7.77 -4.42 27.51
C SER A 245 -8.88 -4.46 28.56
N ASP A 246 -8.69 -3.81 29.71
CA ASP A 246 -9.69 -3.79 30.79
C ASP A 246 -10.90 -2.92 30.45
N LEU A 247 -10.70 -1.84 29.66
CA LEU A 247 -11.81 -1.04 29.14
C LEU A 247 -12.69 -1.83 28.18
N ALA A 248 -12.09 -2.70 27.35
CA ALA A 248 -12.85 -3.60 26.50
C ALA A 248 -13.64 -4.62 27.29
N ARG A 249 -13.06 -5.20 28.35
CA ARG A 249 -13.74 -6.19 29.21
C ARG A 249 -14.91 -5.59 30.01
N GLY A 250 -14.73 -4.35 30.45
CA GLY A 250 -15.76 -3.62 31.23
C GLY A 250 -16.64 -2.71 30.37
N PHE A 251 -16.59 -2.82 29.05
CA PHE A 251 -17.29 -1.90 28.15
C PHE A 251 -18.81 -1.99 28.31
N ILE A 252 -19.44 -0.85 28.60
CA ILE A 252 -20.90 -0.74 28.70
C ILE A 252 -21.40 0.19 27.59
N ARG A 253 -20.84 1.38 27.50
CA ARG A 253 -21.20 2.41 26.50
C ARG A 253 -20.07 3.39 26.28
N ALA A 254 -20.08 4.08 25.13
CA ALA A 254 -19.25 5.24 24.86
C ALA A 254 -20.13 6.41 24.37
N GLU A 255 -19.70 7.60 24.65
CA GLU A 255 -20.22 8.83 24.05
C GLU A 255 -19.20 9.31 23.02
N VAL A 256 -19.70 9.60 21.81
CA VAL A 256 -18.87 10.08 20.70
C VAL A 256 -19.41 11.42 20.25
N MET A 257 -18.54 12.44 20.19
CA MET A 257 -18.85 13.78 19.73
C MET A 257 -18.26 14.02 18.32
#